data_07419562815de880bc2606e73ad806a2
#
_entry.id   07419562815de880bc2606e73ad806a2
#
_cell.length_a   1.000
_cell.length_b   1.000
_cell.length_c   1.000
_cell.angle_alpha   90.00
_cell.angle_beta   90.00
_cell.angle_gamma   90.00
#
_symmetry.space_group_name_H-M   'P 1'
#
loop_
_entity.id
_entity.type
_entity.pdbx_description
1 polymer ?
#
loop_
_entity_poly.entity_id
_entity_poly.type
_entity_poly.pdbx_seq_one_letter_code
_entity_poly.pdbx_strand_id
1 'polypeptide(L)'
;MKKLIPLLLLLGIVCGCHSGQNDTATSQTEKTRQDSLALKVALMPTLDCLPFYYAQRCGLFKELGRDIRLQTFNAQMDCDTAFARRHVDVSYTDLIRAAWMQSKGTGLYVFMQADGHHELLTAKSRRIRQTKHLKERMVAMARHSVTDLLLDTVVGQARLEPSTVYHPQINDIRLRYDMLNNATIDAAFLPEPYITQAKLKGHRSIYDSRKPHIRLMAFMVSSDVVTDKRKSEQMRLLLQGYNKAVEQINRKEQTDSIRNILLGYPVEPETIDSLKIPAYPQAQKAEKGNVATALRFLTYRHLITPEYTGDTLIHTPFIP
;
A
#
# COMPACT_ATOMS: atom_id res chain seq x y z
N MET A 1 56.99 33.22 56.45
CA MET A 1 56.97 34.52 55.73
C MET A 1 55.91 34.50 54.69
N LYS A 2 54.82 35.20 54.97
CA LYS A 2 53.59 35.24 54.15
C LYS A 2 53.76 36.25 53.00
N LYS A 3 53.49 35.91 51.76
CA LYS A 3 53.32 36.91 50.71
C LYS A 3 51.91 36.80 50.14
N LEU A 4 51.10 37.85 50.43
CA LEU A 4 49.81 38.14 49.76
C LEU A 4 50.07 38.59 48.35
N ILE A 5 49.22 38.08 47.40
CA ILE A 5 49.07 38.59 46.05
C ILE A 5 47.63 39.07 45.89
N PRO A 6 47.39 40.31 45.41
CA PRO A 6 46.03 40.87 45.34
C PRO A 6 45.26 40.35 44.10
N LEU A 7 43.98 40.10 44.35
CA LEU A 7 42.97 39.68 43.42
C LEU A 7 42.52 40.88 42.56
N LEU A 8 42.81 40.89 41.27
CA LEU A 8 42.33 41.90 40.32
C LEU A 8 41.01 41.41 39.74
N LEU A 9 39.93 42.11 40.05
CA LEU A 9 38.59 41.89 39.56
C LEU A 9 38.47 42.51 38.15
N LEU A 10 38.41 41.69 37.12
CA LEU A 10 38.11 42.13 35.76
C LEU A 10 36.61 41.94 35.50
N LEU A 11 35.86 43.05 35.49
CA LEU A 11 34.44 43.08 35.07
C LEU A 11 34.40 43.02 33.53
N GLY A 12 34.14 41.83 32.98
CA GLY A 12 33.87 41.65 31.57
C GLY A 12 32.38 41.85 31.29
N ILE A 13 32.03 42.92 30.58
CA ILE A 13 30.67 43.16 30.04
C ILE A 13 30.49 42.22 28.88
N VAL A 14 29.70 41.14 29.03
CA VAL A 14 29.27 40.30 27.94
C VAL A 14 27.98 40.87 27.37
N CYS A 15 28.11 41.65 26.27
CA CYS A 15 26.99 41.94 25.38
C CYS A 15 26.69 40.64 24.57
N GLY A 16 25.79 39.80 25.08
CA GLY A 16 25.28 38.64 24.35
C GLY A 16 24.20 39.08 23.39
N CYS A 17 24.54 39.15 22.11
CA CYS A 17 23.54 39.14 21.03
C CYS A 17 22.81 37.81 21.05
N HIS A 18 21.60 37.80 21.61
CA HIS A 18 20.66 36.67 21.59
C HIS A 18 19.68 36.86 20.44
N SER A 19 20.14 36.55 19.20
CA SER A 19 19.29 36.52 18.03
C SER A 19 19.71 35.35 17.14
N GLY A 20 19.08 34.17 17.35
CA GLY A 20 19.33 33.02 16.49
C GLY A 20 18.67 31.70 16.92
N GLN A 21 18.16 31.59 18.15
CA GLN A 21 17.61 30.32 18.64
C GLN A 21 16.07 30.22 18.58
N ASN A 22 15.36 31.34 18.37
CA ASN A 22 13.88 31.30 18.32
C ASN A 22 13.33 30.90 16.96
N ASP A 23 14.06 31.13 15.85
CA ASP A 23 13.55 30.86 14.51
C ASP A 23 13.54 29.36 14.19
N THR A 24 14.50 28.59 14.69
CA THR A 24 14.57 27.13 14.47
C THR A 24 13.52 26.38 15.28
N ALA A 25 13.26 26.78 16.53
CA ALA A 25 12.24 26.15 17.38
C ALA A 25 10.82 26.46 16.87
N THR A 26 10.57 27.70 16.44
CA THR A 26 9.28 28.10 15.86
C THR A 26 9.03 27.40 14.53
N SER A 27 10.07 27.24 13.69
CA SER A 27 10.00 26.51 12.42
C SER A 27 9.73 25.02 12.61
N GLN A 28 10.36 24.39 13.62
CA GLN A 28 10.09 22.96 13.94
C GLN A 28 8.68 22.75 14.49
N THR A 29 8.20 23.64 15.36
CA THR A 29 6.86 23.54 15.94
C THR A 29 5.78 23.73 14.85
N GLU A 30 5.96 24.69 13.95
CA GLU A 30 5.04 24.91 12.84
C GLU A 30 5.06 23.74 11.85
N LYS A 31 6.21 23.18 11.52
CA LYS A 31 6.36 22.00 10.68
C LYS A 31 5.68 20.77 11.30
N THR A 32 5.82 20.58 12.61
CA THR A 32 5.15 19.49 13.34
C THR A 32 3.65 19.68 13.36
N ARG A 33 3.18 20.91 13.56
CA ARG A 33 1.76 21.26 13.51
C ARG A 33 1.18 21.05 12.14
N GLN A 34 1.83 21.52 11.06
CA GLN A 34 1.41 21.27 9.68
C GLN A 34 1.40 19.78 9.37
N ASP A 35 2.37 19.02 9.89
CA ASP A 35 2.43 17.56 9.73
C ASP A 35 1.26 16.85 10.41
N SER A 36 0.82 17.33 11.58
CA SER A 36 -0.36 16.80 12.29
C SER A 36 -1.68 17.12 11.58
N LEU A 37 -1.70 18.16 10.75
CA LEU A 37 -2.88 18.64 10.04
C LEU A 37 -3.05 18.00 8.65
N ALA A 38 -2.02 17.37 8.10
CA ALA A 38 -2.06 16.72 6.80
C ALA A 38 -2.91 15.43 6.80
N LEU A 39 -3.59 15.16 5.69
CA LEU A 39 -4.13 13.84 5.41
C LEU A 39 -2.99 12.92 4.95
N LYS A 40 -2.70 11.88 5.73
CA LYS A 40 -1.61 10.94 5.46
C LYS A 40 -2.14 9.66 4.81
N VAL A 41 -1.53 9.29 3.70
CA VAL A 41 -1.97 8.17 2.84
C VAL A 41 -0.85 7.14 2.71
N ALA A 42 -1.06 5.93 3.21
CA ALA A 42 -0.15 4.79 3.03
C ALA A 42 -0.38 4.12 1.68
N LEU A 43 0.65 4.01 0.88
CA LEU A 43 0.64 3.41 -0.44
C LEU A 43 1.78 2.42 -0.61
N MET A 44 1.70 1.59 -1.65
CA MET A 44 2.75 0.67 -2.05
C MET A 44 3.26 1.01 -3.45
N PRO A 45 4.51 0.63 -3.81
CA PRO A 45 5.05 0.82 -5.15
C PRO A 45 4.47 -0.24 -6.12
N THR A 46 3.15 -0.18 -6.32
CA THR A 46 2.38 -1.03 -7.21
C THR A 46 1.62 -0.17 -8.23
N LEU A 47 1.18 -0.75 -9.34
CA LEU A 47 0.43 0.01 -10.34
C LEU A 47 -0.91 0.51 -9.82
N ASP A 48 -1.53 -0.16 -8.87
CA ASP A 48 -2.80 0.29 -8.26
C ASP A 48 -2.68 1.67 -7.60
N CYS A 49 -1.49 1.96 -7.05
CA CYS A 49 -1.20 3.23 -6.38
C CYS A 49 -0.67 4.31 -7.33
N LEU A 50 -0.35 3.98 -8.59
CA LEU A 50 0.22 4.91 -9.56
C LEU A 50 -0.58 6.21 -9.71
N PRO A 51 -1.93 6.22 -9.78
CA PRO A 51 -2.67 7.47 -9.92
C PRO A 51 -2.45 8.46 -8.77
N PHE A 52 -2.25 7.98 -7.53
CA PHE A 52 -1.95 8.86 -6.39
C PHE A 52 -0.55 9.47 -6.50
N TYR A 53 0.46 8.66 -6.87
CA TYR A 53 1.81 9.17 -7.09
C TYR A 53 1.86 10.16 -8.26
N TYR A 54 1.08 9.90 -9.31
CA TYR A 54 0.94 10.81 -10.44
C TYR A 54 0.30 12.13 -10.00
N ALA A 55 -0.81 12.09 -9.25
CA ALA A 55 -1.46 13.28 -8.73
C ALA A 55 -0.50 14.14 -7.89
N GLN A 56 0.33 13.51 -7.04
CA GLN A 56 1.34 14.20 -6.26
C GLN A 56 2.43 14.82 -7.16
N ARG A 57 2.97 14.04 -8.10
CA ARG A 57 4.05 14.46 -9.00
C ARG A 57 3.64 15.63 -9.90
N CYS A 58 2.42 15.59 -10.43
CA CYS A 58 1.85 16.62 -11.28
C CYS A 58 1.24 17.81 -10.50
N GLY A 59 1.35 17.82 -9.16
CA GLY A 59 0.89 18.93 -8.33
C GLY A 59 -0.62 19.02 -8.16
N LEU A 60 -1.40 18.00 -8.59
CA LEU A 60 -2.87 18.04 -8.56
C LEU A 60 -3.44 18.25 -7.15
N PHE A 61 -2.74 17.77 -6.11
CA PHE A 61 -3.12 18.01 -4.72
C PHE A 61 -2.83 19.45 -4.28
N LYS A 62 -1.75 20.08 -4.80
CA LYS A 62 -1.39 21.47 -4.49
C LYS A 62 -2.38 22.46 -5.09
N GLU A 63 -2.82 22.21 -6.30
CA GLU A 63 -3.85 23.02 -6.98
C GLU A 63 -5.15 23.12 -6.16
N LEU A 64 -5.42 22.10 -5.35
CA LEU A 64 -6.59 22.02 -4.48
C LEU A 64 -6.37 22.70 -3.11
N GLY A 65 -5.17 23.23 -2.83
CA GLY A 65 -4.88 24.06 -1.66
C GLY A 65 -4.90 23.34 -0.30
N ARG A 66 -4.68 22.02 -0.29
CA ARG A 66 -4.71 21.19 0.94
C ARG A 66 -3.47 20.34 1.10
N ASP A 67 -3.09 20.05 2.34
CA ASP A 67 -1.93 19.25 2.65
C ASP A 67 -2.30 17.75 2.67
N ILE A 68 -1.87 17.03 1.61
CA ILE A 68 -2.00 15.58 1.45
C ILE A 68 -0.59 15.02 1.35
N ARG A 69 -0.27 14.02 2.17
CA ARG A 69 1.07 13.41 2.22
C ARG A 69 0.99 11.92 1.94
N LEU A 70 1.67 11.50 0.88
CA LEU A 70 1.82 10.09 0.53
C LEU A 70 3.03 9.52 1.27
N GLN A 71 2.85 8.34 1.86
CA GLN A 71 3.89 7.55 2.50
C GLN A 71 3.97 6.18 1.82
N THR A 72 5.16 5.81 1.35
CA THR A 72 5.38 4.55 0.64
C THR A 72 5.88 3.48 1.60
N PHE A 73 5.27 2.29 1.54
CA PHE A 73 5.63 1.10 2.29
C PHE A 73 5.91 -0.06 1.33
N ASN A 74 6.80 -0.97 1.72
CA ASN A 74 7.18 -2.12 0.88
C ASN A 74 6.36 -3.38 1.16
N ALA A 75 5.68 -3.42 2.30
CA ALA A 75 4.83 -4.53 2.69
C ALA A 75 3.43 -4.05 3.11
N GLN A 76 2.41 -4.83 2.73
CA GLN A 76 1.02 -4.54 3.11
C GLN A 76 0.85 -4.49 4.62
N MET A 77 1.54 -5.36 5.35
CA MET A 77 1.47 -5.41 6.82
C MET A 77 2.00 -4.12 7.47
N ASP A 78 2.95 -3.43 6.82
CA ASP A 78 3.47 -2.16 7.33
C ASP A 78 2.44 -1.03 7.11
N CYS A 79 1.75 -1.03 5.97
CA CYS A 79 0.60 -0.15 5.74
C CYS A 79 -0.47 -0.35 6.83
N ASP A 80 -0.87 -1.60 7.09
CA ASP A 80 -1.89 -1.96 8.08
C ASP A 80 -1.45 -1.56 9.51
N THR A 81 -0.17 -1.75 9.83
CA THR A 81 0.40 -1.37 11.14
C THR A 81 0.40 0.15 11.32
N ALA A 82 0.82 0.90 10.30
CA ALA A 82 0.81 2.36 10.32
C ALA A 82 -0.63 2.89 10.46
N PHE A 83 -1.59 2.26 9.78
CA PHE A 83 -3.00 2.60 9.87
C PHE A 83 -3.60 2.29 11.26
N ALA A 84 -3.41 1.08 11.77
CA ALA A 84 -3.90 0.67 13.08
C ALA A 84 -3.33 1.54 14.22
N ARG A 85 -2.10 2.03 14.08
CA ARG A 85 -1.43 2.95 15.01
C ARG A 85 -1.77 4.44 14.76
N ARG A 86 -2.68 4.73 13.83
CA ARG A 86 -3.09 6.11 13.46
C ARG A 86 -1.93 6.99 12.98
N HIS A 87 -0.86 6.39 12.43
CA HIS A 87 0.23 7.12 11.79
C HIS A 87 -0.17 7.61 10.40
N VAL A 88 -1.15 6.95 9.78
CA VAL A 88 -1.78 7.33 8.52
C VAL A 88 -3.30 7.30 8.64
N ASP A 89 -3.97 8.09 7.83
CA ASP A 89 -5.42 8.27 7.82
C ASP A 89 -6.11 7.39 6.78
N VAL A 90 -5.39 7.10 5.70
CA VAL A 90 -5.84 6.34 4.53
C VAL A 90 -4.79 5.28 4.22
N SER A 91 -5.20 4.10 3.81
CA SER A 91 -4.27 3.02 3.47
C SER A 91 -4.74 2.21 2.27
N TYR A 92 -3.81 1.91 1.37
CA TYR A 92 -3.98 0.84 0.39
C TYR A 92 -4.05 -0.50 1.13
N THR A 93 -4.98 -1.37 0.74
CA THR A 93 -5.26 -2.65 1.41
C THR A 93 -5.99 -3.62 0.46
N ASP A 94 -6.51 -4.72 1.01
CA ASP A 94 -7.51 -5.57 0.38
C ASP A 94 -8.72 -5.78 1.30
N LEU A 95 -9.84 -6.23 0.71
CA LEU A 95 -11.10 -6.41 1.43
C LEU A 95 -11.03 -7.44 2.56
N ILE A 96 -10.15 -8.45 2.44
CA ILE A 96 -9.95 -9.48 3.47
C ILE A 96 -9.30 -8.83 4.70
N ARG A 97 -8.21 -8.08 4.48
CA ARG A 97 -7.50 -7.39 5.56
C ARG A 97 -8.35 -6.32 6.22
N ALA A 98 -9.03 -5.50 5.42
CA ALA A 98 -9.94 -4.47 5.93
C ALA A 98 -11.04 -5.08 6.79
N ALA A 99 -11.74 -6.11 6.32
CA ALA A 99 -12.79 -6.80 7.06
C ALA A 99 -12.24 -7.45 8.34
N TRP A 100 -11.08 -8.10 8.26
CA TRP A 100 -10.43 -8.70 9.42
C TRP A 100 -10.05 -7.66 10.48
N MET A 101 -9.43 -6.55 10.07
CA MET A 101 -9.06 -5.46 10.99
C MET A 101 -10.29 -4.82 11.64
N GLN A 102 -11.35 -4.57 10.85
CA GLN A 102 -12.61 -4.02 11.37
C GLN A 102 -13.26 -4.98 12.38
N SER A 103 -13.28 -6.29 12.11
CA SER A 103 -13.81 -7.31 13.03
C SER A 103 -13.03 -7.39 14.34
N LYS A 104 -11.78 -6.92 14.37
CA LYS A 104 -10.94 -6.83 15.59
C LYS A 104 -11.05 -5.46 16.28
N GLY A 105 -12.00 -4.62 15.86
CA GLY A 105 -12.29 -3.34 16.49
C GLY A 105 -11.52 -2.14 15.92
N THR A 106 -10.78 -2.30 14.81
CA THR A 106 -10.18 -1.15 14.14
C THR A 106 -11.27 -0.29 13.51
N GLY A 107 -11.36 0.99 13.90
CA GLY A 107 -12.31 1.95 13.33
C GLY A 107 -11.92 2.33 11.91
N LEU A 108 -12.50 1.66 10.92
CA LEU A 108 -12.20 1.89 9.51
C LEU A 108 -13.42 1.67 8.61
N TYR A 109 -13.33 2.23 7.41
CA TYR A 109 -14.23 1.94 6.29
C TYR A 109 -13.43 1.72 5.01
N VAL A 110 -13.88 0.84 4.14
CA VAL A 110 -13.42 0.77 2.75
C VAL A 110 -14.23 1.79 1.95
N PHE A 111 -13.54 2.76 1.36
CA PHE A 111 -14.18 3.85 0.62
C PHE A 111 -14.02 3.71 -0.90
N MET A 112 -13.00 2.99 -1.38
CA MET A 112 -12.72 2.86 -2.81
C MET A 112 -12.17 1.48 -3.13
N GLN A 113 -12.60 0.90 -4.25
CA GLN A 113 -12.01 -0.30 -4.83
C GLN A 113 -10.76 0.07 -5.63
N ALA A 114 -9.74 -0.78 -5.57
CA ALA A 114 -8.59 -0.74 -6.47
C ALA A 114 -8.68 -1.89 -7.49
N ASP A 115 -8.12 -1.69 -8.69
CA ASP A 115 -8.21 -2.64 -9.79
C ASP A 115 -6.96 -3.53 -9.92
N GLY A 116 -6.26 -3.72 -8.81
CA GLY A 116 -5.07 -4.54 -8.74
C GLY A 116 -5.32 -6.02 -8.94
N HIS A 117 -4.34 -6.68 -9.55
CA HIS A 117 -4.36 -8.11 -9.75
C HIS A 117 -3.06 -8.77 -9.31
N HIS A 118 -3.11 -10.08 -9.13
CA HIS A 118 -1.95 -10.89 -8.80
C HIS A 118 -1.83 -12.06 -9.78
N GLU A 119 -0.60 -12.38 -10.13
CA GLU A 119 -0.32 -13.62 -10.86
C GLU A 119 0.54 -14.55 -9.98
N LEU A 120 0.33 -15.85 -10.13
CA LEU A 120 1.20 -16.86 -9.54
C LEU A 120 2.34 -17.16 -10.49
N LEU A 121 3.52 -16.63 -10.17
CA LEU A 121 4.76 -16.84 -10.91
C LEU A 121 5.53 -18.04 -10.33
N THR A 122 6.12 -18.86 -11.18
CA THR A 122 6.95 -20.00 -10.78
C THR A 122 8.39 -19.77 -11.14
N ALA A 123 9.31 -20.19 -10.28
CA ALA A 123 10.73 -20.04 -10.51
C ALA A 123 11.15 -20.79 -11.79
N LYS A 124 11.88 -20.10 -12.68
CA LYS A 124 12.30 -20.60 -14.00
C LYS A 124 12.98 -21.97 -13.93
N SER A 125 13.84 -22.17 -12.93
CA SER A 125 14.59 -23.41 -12.72
C SER A 125 13.72 -24.59 -12.27
N ARG A 126 12.55 -24.35 -11.66
CA ARG A 126 11.69 -25.40 -11.09
C ARG A 126 10.80 -26.10 -12.12
N ARG A 127 10.69 -25.59 -13.35
CA ARG A 127 9.91 -26.17 -14.46
C ARG A 127 8.44 -26.45 -14.12
N ILE A 128 7.86 -25.72 -13.16
CA ILE A 128 6.45 -25.81 -12.81
C ILE A 128 5.64 -25.12 -13.88
N ARG A 129 4.73 -25.83 -14.55
CA ARG A 129 3.97 -25.31 -15.72
C ARG A 129 2.47 -25.24 -15.48
N GLN A 130 1.95 -25.89 -14.45
CA GLN A 130 0.53 -26.00 -14.15
C GLN A 130 0.35 -26.04 -12.62
N THR A 131 -0.82 -25.64 -12.14
CA THR A 131 -1.15 -25.58 -10.71
C THR A 131 -1.07 -26.95 -10.03
N LYS A 132 -1.38 -28.04 -10.71
CA LYS A 132 -1.24 -29.42 -10.19
C LYS A 132 0.21 -29.79 -9.84
N HIS A 133 1.20 -29.08 -10.35
CA HIS A 133 2.63 -29.34 -10.03
C HIS A 133 3.09 -28.60 -8.75
N LEU A 134 2.17 -28.01 -7.99
CA LEU A 134 2.47 -27.31 -6.74
C LEU A 134 2.56 -28.25 -5.53
N LYS A 135 2.21 -29.53 -5.69
CA LYS A 135 2.39 -30.53 -4.62
C LYS A 135 3.85 -30.55 -4.16
N GLU A 136 4.05 -30.46 -2.83
CA GLU A 136 5.36 -30.40 -2.17
C GLU A 136 6.22 -29.21 -2.61
N ARG A 137 5.56 -28.08 -2.97
CA ARG A 137 6.24 -26.84 -3.38
C ARG A 137 5.98 -25.70 -2.40
N MET A 138 6.94 -24.79 -2.31
CA MET A 138 6.84 -23.56 -1.53
C MET A 138 6.22 -22.46 -2.37
N VAL A 139 5.04 -22.03 -2.00
CA VAL A 139 4.29 -20.93 -2.63
C VAL A 139 4.19 -19.74 -1.68
N ALA A 140 4.96 -18.69 -1.91
CA ALA A 140 4.97 -17.53 -1.04
C ALA A 140 3.74 -16.64 -1.22
N MET A 141 3.17 -16.22 -0.12
CA MET A 141 1.99 -15.35 -0.03
C MET A 141 2.05 -14.47 1.23
N ALA A 142 1.05 -13.63 1.44
CA ALA A 142 0.81 -12.93 2.70
C ALA A 142 -0.44 -13.50 3.36
N ARG A 143 -0.36 -13.91 4.63
CA ARG A 143 -1.51 -14.45 5.37
C ARG A 143 -2.61 -13.41 5.54
N HIS A 144 -3.85 -13.91 5.62
CA HIS A 144 -5.06 -13.10 5.81
C HIS A 144 -5.17 -11.97 4.78
N SER A 145 -4.88 -12.27 3.52
CA SER A 145 -4.91 -11.32 2.40
C SER A 145 -5.49 -11.95 1.14
N VAL A 146 -5.63 -11.14 0.12
CA VAL A 146 -6.01 -11.63 -1.21
C VAL A 146 -5.12 -12.77 -1.70
N THR A 147 -3.81 -12.73 -1.44
CA THR A 147 -2.87 -13.78 -1.89
C THR A 147 -3.04 -15.10 -1.14
N ASP A 148 -3.52 -15.07 0.08
CA ASP A 148 -3.91 -16.27 0.85
C ASP A 148 -5.16 -16.93 0.24
N LEU A 149 -6.20 -16.13 -0.02
CA LEU A 149 -7.40 -16.60 -0.73
C LEU A 149 -7.07 -17.16 -2.12
N LEU A 150 -6.19 -16.48 -2.86
CA LEU A 150 -5.78 -16.95 -4.19
C LEU A 150 -5.05 -18.29 -4.12
N LEU A 151 -4.24 -18.52 -3.08
CA LEU A 151 -3.59 -19.81 -2.87
C LEU A 151 -4.61 -20.91 -2.60
N ASP A 152 -5.57 -20.69 -1.69
CA ASP A 152 -6.66 -21.64 -1.45
C ASP A 152 -7.43 -21.96 -2.74
N THR A 153 -7.72 -20.93 -3.53
CA THR A 153 -8.40 -21.07 -4.82
C THR A 153 -7.62 -21.95 -5.80
N VAL A 154 -6.32 -21.69 -5.91
CA VAL A 154 -5.42 -22.45 -6.82
C VAL A 154 -5.27 -23.91 -6.36
N VAL A 155 -5.09 -24.15 -5.07
CA VAL A 155 -4.97 -25.49 -4.48
C VAL A 155 -6.26 -26.28 -4.68
N GLY A 156 -7.41 -25.66 -4.41
CA GLY A 156 -8.73 -26.28 -4.60
C GLY A 156 -9.03 -26.61 -6.07
N GLN A 157 -8.77 -25.67 -7.01
CA GLN A 157 -8.92 -25.92 -8.45
C GLN A 157 -8.00 -27.01 -8.97
N ALA A 158 -6.79 -27.13 -8.42
CA ALA A 158 -5.84 -28.17 -8.75
C ALA A 158 -6.17 -29.53 -8.10
N ARG A 159 -7.18 -29.59 -7.21
CA ARG A 159 -7.58 -30.75 -6.41
C ARG A 159 -6.41 -31.33 -5.61
N LEU A 160 -5.58 -30.45 -5.06
CA LEU A 160 -4.48 -30.83 -4.17
C LEU A 160 -4.96 -30.78 -2.71
N GLU A 161 -4.41 -31.69 -1.89
CA GLU A 161 -4.55 -31.59 -0.44
C GLU A 161 -3.82 -30.34 0.07
N PRO A 162 -4.49 -29.41 0.80
CA PRO A 162 -3.88 -28.16 1.25
C PRO A 162 -2.58 -28.35 2.03
N SER A 163 -2.48 -29.40 2.83
CA SER A 163 -1.29 -29.75 3.62
C SER A 163 -0.07 -30.12 2.78
N THR A 164 -0.25 -30.43 1.48
CA THR A 164 0.84 -30.81 0.58
C THR A 164 1.49 -29.61 -0.11
N VAL A 165 0.98 -28.39 0.06
CA VAL A 165 1.57 -27.17 -0.49
C VAL A 165 2.10 -26.31 0.66
N TYR A 166 3.40 -26.05 0.66
CA TYR A 166 4.01 -25.21 1.69
C TYR A 166 3.82 -23.73 1.35
N HIS A 167 3.29 -22.93 2.29
CA HIS A 167 2.97 -21.54 2.05
C HIS A 167 3.67 -20.57 3.04
N PRO A 168 4.98 -20.33 2.84
CA PRO A 168 5.72 -19.37 3.65
C PRO A 168 5.12 -17.98 3.52
N GLN A 169 4.93 -17.31 4.67
CA GLN A 169 4.49 -15.93 4.72
C GLN A 169 5.67 -15.01 4.44
N ILE A 170 5.60 -14.25 3.35
CA ILE A 170 6.59 -13.24 2.98
C ILE A 170 5.83 -11.97 2.62
N ASN A 171 5.82 -11.00 3.53
CA ASN A 171 4.98 -9.79 3.39
C ASN A 171 5.57 -8.76 2.43
N ASP A 172 6.89 -8.56 2.44
CA ASP A 172 7.58 -7.66 1.52
C ASP A 172 7.55 -8.24 0.09
N ILE A 173 7.01 -7.46 -0.85
CA ILE A 173 6.80 -7.91 -2.24
C ILE A 173 8.13 -8.06 -2.96
N ARG A 174 9.09 -7.15 -2.72
CA ARG A 174 10.42 -7.22 -3.32
C ARG A 174 11.16 -8.47 -2.84
N LEU A 175 11.18 -8.70 -1.53
CA LEU A 175 11.79 -9.91 -0.97
C LEU A 175 11.16 -11.18 -1.55
N ARG A 176 9.82 -11.20 -1.72
CA ARG A 176 9.11 -12.32 -2.33
C ARG A 176 9.56 -12.55 -3.78
N TYR A 177 9.75 -11.47 -4.55
CA TYR A 177 10.30 -11.54 -5.90
C TYR A 177 11.76 -12.03 -5.89
N ASP A 178 12.62 -11.49 -5.03
CA ASP A 178 14.03 -11.86 -4.96
C ASP A 178 14.20 -13.35 -4.59
N MET A 179 13.41 -13.87 -3.66
CA MET A 179 13.39 -15.28 -3.29
C MET A 179 12.91 -16.18 -4.43
N LEU A 180 11.91 -15.72 -5.23
CA LEU A 180 11.49 -16.41 -6.45
C LEU A 180 12.61 -16.44 -7.49
N ASN A 181 13.23 -15.29 -7.72
CA ASN A 181 14.30 -15.13 -8.73
C ASN A 181 15.52 -15.99 -8.41
N ASN A 182 15.87 -16.12 -7.13
CA ASN A 182 16.96 -16.96 -6.64
C ASN A 182 16.54 -18.44 -6.41
N ALA A 183 15.30 -18.80 -6.75
CA ALA A 183 14.74 -20.14 -6.55
C ALA A 183 14.80 -20.66 -5.10
N THR A 184 14.82 -19.75 -4.11
CA THR A 184 14.68 -20.07 -2.68
C THR A 184 13.25 -20.53 -2.38
N ILE A 185 12.27 -20.05 -3.14
CA ILE A 185 10.88 -20.51 -3.17
C ILE A 185 10.54 -21.01 -4.58
N ASP A 186 9.52 -21.87 -4.68
CA ASP A 186 9.14 -22.47 -5.96
C ASP A 186 8.17 -21.59 -6.77
N ALA A 187 7.30 -20.85 -6.07
CA ALA A 187 6.32 -19.95 -6.67
C ALA A 187 5.96 -18.79 -5.73
N ALA A 188 5.42 -17.71 -6.28
CA ALA A 188 4.97 -16.54 -5.52
C ALA A 188 3.81 -15.83 -6.21
N PHE A 189 2.86 -15.32 -5.42
CA PHE A 189 1.89 -14.34 -5.89
C PHE A 189 2.52 -12.96 -5.90
N LEU A 190 2.56 -12.32 -7.07
CA LEU A 190 3.14 -11.00 -7.26
C LEU A 190 2.13 -10.07 -7.95
N PRO A 191 2.11 -8.76 -7.61
CA PRO A 191 1.41 -7.71 -8.37
C PRO A 191 2.35 -7.10 -9.41
N GLU A 192 1.83 -6.22 -10.28
CA GLU A 192 2.68 -5.34 -11.10
C GLU A 192 3.36 -4.26 -10.23
N PRO A 193 4.59 -3.89 -10.53
CA PRO A 193 5.40 -4.22 -11.72
C PRO A 193 6.20 -5.53 -11.62
N TYR A 194 6.17 -6.23 -10.49
CA TYR A 194 6.96 -7.45 -10.27
C TYR A 194 6.53 -8.63 -11.16
N ILE A 195 5.27 -8.66 -11.62
CA ILE A 195 4.82 -9.65 -12.64
C ILE A 195 5.63 -9.49 -13.92
N THR A 196 5.71 -8.26 -14.43
CA THR A 196 6.48 -7.94 -15.64
C THR A 196 7.95 -8.26 -15.44
N GLN A 197 8.55 -7.84 -14.32
CA GLN A 197 9.94 -8.13 -14.01
C GLN A 197 10.24 -9.64 -13.96
N ALA A 198 9.39 -10.41 -13.32
CA ALA A 198 9.54 -11.86 -13.24
C ALA A 198 9.45 -12.52 -14.63
N LYS A 199 8.50 -12.08 -15.47
CA LYS A 199 8.35 -12.58 -16.85
C LYS A 199 9.58 -12.27 -17.71
N LEU A 200 10.18 -11.08 -17.59
CA LEU A 200 11.42 -10.72 -18.27
C LEU A 200 12.59 -11.61 -17.89
N LYS A 201 12.67 -12.04 -16.62
CA LYS A 201 13.68 -13.01 -16.14
C LYS A 201 13.37 -14.45 -16.53
N GLY A 202 12.24 -14.72 -17.23
CA GLY A 202 11.84 -16.02 -17.72
C GLY A 202 11.05 -16.88 -16.73
N HIS A 203 10.55 -16.29 -15.64
CA HIS A 203 9.59 -16.93 -14.76
C HIS A 203 8.24 -17.09 -15.45
N ARG A 204 7.53 -18.15 -15.12
CA ARG A 204 6.26 -18.50 -15.78
C ARG A 204 5.08 -18.14 -14.89
N SER A 205 4.10 -17.43 -15.45
CA SER A 205 2.78 -17.31 -14.83
C SER A 205 1.94 -18.55 -15.08
N ILE A 206 1.41 -19.13 -14.03
CA ILE A 206 0.53 -20.32 -14.09
C ILE A 206 -0.90 -20.03 -13.60
N TYR A 207 -1.14 -18.85 -13.04
CA TYR A 207 -2.45 -18.40 -12.60
C TYR A 207 -2.51 -16.87 -12.65
N ASP A 208 -3.68 -16.33 -13.01
CA ASP A 208 -3.96 -14.90 -13.11
C ASP A 208 -5.31 -14.61 -12.45
N SER A 209 -5.34 -13.79 -11.41
CA SER A 209 -6.54 -13.46 -10.64
C SER A 209 -7.60 -12.70 -11.44
N ARG A 210 -7.26 -12.13 -12.59
CA ARG A 210 -8.22 -11.46 -13.49
C ARG A 210 -9.19 -12.44 -14.14
N LYS A 211 -8.74 -13.68 -14.44
CA LYS A 211 -9.57 -14.69 -15.12
C LYS A 211 -10.82 -15.07 -14.33
N PRO A 212 -10.75 -15.37 -13.02
CA PRO A 212 -11.94 -15.59 -12.20
C PRO A 212 -12.57 -14.30 -11.68
N HIS A 213 -12.16 -13.12 -12.19
CA HIS A 213 -12.68 -11.81 -11.75
C HIS A 213 -12.57 -11.54 -10.24
N ILE A 214 -11.49 -12.01 -9.60
CA ILE A 214 -11.22 -11.72 -8.17
C ILE A 214 -10.59 -10.34 -8.06
N ARG A 215 -11.38 -9.34 -7.63
CA ARG A 215 -11.01 -7.93 -7.47
C ARG A 215 -11.15 -7.51 -6.02
N LEU A 216 -10.21 -7.86 -5.18
CA LEU A 216 -10.29 -7.61 -3.74
C LEU A 216 -9.41 -6.45 -3.25
N MET A 217 -8.59 -5.85 -4.12
CA MET A 217 -7.77 -4.71 -3.72
C MET A 217 -8.65 -3.48 -3.47
N ALA A 218 -8.29 -2.69 -2.47
CA ALA A 218 -9.12 -1.59 -1.99
C ALA A 218 -8.28 -0.50 -1.29
N PHE A 219 -8.95 0.60 -0.97
CA PHE A 219 -8.44 1.63 -0.06
C PHE A 219 -9.37 1.79 1.12
N MET A 220 -8.79 1.82 2.32
CA MET A 220 -9.51 2.06 3.56
C MET A 220 -9.17 3.43 4.15
N VAL A 221 -10.11 3.97 4.92
CA VAL A 221 -10.01 5.23 5.62
C VAL A 221 -10.37 5.05 7.09
N SER A 222 -9.70 5.77 7.98
CA SER A 222 -10.05 5.77 9.41
C SER A 222 -11.43 6.37 9.64
N SER A 223 -12.21 5.80 10.55
CA SER A 223 -13.51 6.33 10.96
C SER A 223 -13.42 7.77 11.47
N ASP A 224 -12.30 8.15 12.09
CA ASP A 224 -12.07 9.51 12.59
C ASP A 224 -12.03 10.55 11.46
N VAL A 225 -11.56 10.16 10.28
CA VAL A 225 -11.52 11.03 9.08
C VAL A 225 -12.93 11.38 8.62
N VAL A 226 -13.86 10.45 8.74
CA VAL A 226 -15.26 10.66 8.29
C VAL A 226 -15.96 11.69 9.16
N THR A 227 -15.63 11.74 10.44
CA THR A 227 -16.23 12.66 11.43
C THR A 227 -15.53 14.02 11.51
N ASP A 228 -14.26 14.08 11.15
CA ASP A 228 -13.47 15.32 11.12
C ASP A 228 -13.76 16.11 9.84
N LYS A 229 -14.39 17.29 9.95
CA LYS A 229 -14.77 18.14 8.81
C LYS A 229 -13.59 18.48 7.89
N ARG A 230 -12.41 18.77 8.47
CA ARG A 230 -11.23 19.14 7.68
C ARG A 230 -10.67 17.94 6.95
N LYS A 231 -10.49 16.81 7.61
CA LYS A 231 -10.00 15.58 6.98
C LYS A 231 -10.98 15.02 5.96
N SER A 232 -12.29 15.13 6.21
CA SER A 232 -13.33 14.82 5.22
C SER A 232 -13.20 15.66 3.96
N GLU A 233 -12.89 16.94 4.10
CA GLU A 233 -12.64 17.81 2.93
C GLU A 233 -11.36 17.40 2.21
N GLN A 234 -10.28 17.13 2.93
CA GLN A 234 -9.04 16.62 2.34
C GLN A 234 -9.26 15.28 1.60
N MET A 235 -10.15 14.41 2.09
CA MET A 235 -10.54 13.16 1.40
C MET A 235 -11.25 13.43 0.07
N ARG A 236 -12.18 14.39 0.01
CA ARG A 236 -12.82 14.77 -1.26
C ARG A 236 -11.79 15.28 -2.28
N LEU A 237 -10.84 16.07 -1.82
CA LEU A 237 -9.75 16.59 -2.65
C LEU A 237 -8.78 15.50 -3.08
N LEU A 238 -8.48 14.54 -2.21
CA LEU A 238 -7.70 13.34 -2.56
C LEU A 238 -8.34 12.60 -3.75
N LEU A 239 -9.66 12.37 -3.69
CA LEU A 239 -10.40 11.68 -4.75
C LEU A 239 -10.55 12.53 -6.02
N GLN A 240 -10.71 13.84 -5.91
CA GLN A 240 -10.69 14.74 -7.07
C GLN A 240 -9.32 14.69 -7.78
N GLY A 241 -8.23 14.74 -7.01
CA GLY A 241 -6.87 14.62 -7.56
C GLY A 241 -6.63 13.24 -8.19
N TYR A 242 -7.11 12.17 -7.55
CA TYR A 242 -7.08 10.82 -8.12
C TYR A 242 -7.82 10.75 -9.46
N ASN A 243 -9.05 11.25 -9.52
CA ASN A 243 -9.86 11.20 -10.73
C ASN A 243 -9.24 12.01 -11.88
N LYS A 244 -8.69 13.21 -11.60
CA LYS A 244 -7.91 13.98 -12.58
C LYS A 244 -6.67 13.22 -13.07
N ALA A 245 -5.95 12.58 -12.15
CA ALA A 245 -4.79 11.74 -12.51
C ALA A 245 -5.19 10.58 -13.43
N VAL A 246 -6.28 9.90 -13.11
CA VAL A 246 -6.83 8.80 -13.93
C VAL A 246 -7.18 9.30 -15.35
N GLU A 247 -7.83 10.44 -15.48
CA GLU A 247 -8.14 11.03 -16.80
C GLU A 247 -6.87 11.30 -17.62
N GLN A 248 -5.87 11.94 -17.00
CA GLN A 248 -4.62 12.29 -17.68
C GLN A 248 -3.81 11.02 -18.05
N ILE A 249 -3.71 10.03 -17.16
CA ILE A 249 -3.03 8.77 -17.43
C ILE A 249 -3.72 8.03 -18.60
N ASN A 250 -5.05 7.93 -18.57
CA ASN A 250 -5.81 7.22 -19.60
C ASN A 250 -5.72 7.90 -20.98
N ARG A 251 -5.55 9.24 -21.00
CA ARG A 251 -5.26 10.01 -22.23
C ARG A 251 -3.79 9.97 -22.65
N LYS A 252 -2.94 9.27 -21.89
CA LYS A 252 -1.49 9.18 -22.10
C LYS A 252 -0.79 10.55 -22.05
N GLU A 253 -1.33 11.45 -21.25
CA GLU A 253 -0.70 12.74 -20.97
C GLU A 253 0.52 12.55 -20.05
N GLN A 254 1.55 13.40 -20.23
CA GLN A 254 2.74 13.43 -19.39
C GLN A 254 3.38 12.04 -19.13
N THR A 255 3.59 11.27 -20.19
CA THR A 255 4.21 9.91 -20.12
C THR A 255 5.57 9.92 -19.40
N ASP A 256 6.35 11.01 -19.54
CA ASP A 256 7.62 11.18 -18.82
C ASP A 256 7.43 11.26 -17.29
N SER A 257 6.32 11.87 -16.84
CA SER A 257 5.99 11.89 -15.41
C SER A 257 5.70 10.48 -14.88
N ILE A 258 4.98 9.66 -15.64
CA ILE A 258 4.71 8.25 -15.32
C ILE A 258 6.03 7.49 -15.23
N ARG A 259 6.89 7.61 -16.25
CA ARG A 259 8.19 6.94 -16.28
C ARG A 259 9.06 7.34 -15.08
N ASN A 260 9.13 8.64 -14.76
CA ASN A 260 9.90 9.14 -13.62
C ASN A 260 9.36 8.64 -12.27
N ILE A 261 8.05 8.44 -12.11
CA ILE A 261 7.47 7.83 -10.91
C ILE A 261 7.91 6.37 -10.81
N LEU A 262 7.79 5.62 -11.90
CA LEU A 262 8.13 4.21 -11.96
C LEU A 262 9.62 3.93 -11.74
N LEU A 263 10.52 4.86 -12.14
CA LEU A 263 11.94 4.81 -11.82
C LEU A 263 12.23 4.87 -10.30
N GLY A 264 11.29 5.39 -9.52
CA GLY A 264 11.33 5.35 -8.04
C GLY A 264 10.84 4.03 -7.44
N TYR A 265 10.29 3.11 -8.24
CA TYR A 265 9.87 1.79 -7.76
C TYR A 265 11.09 0.86 -7.66
N PRO A 266 11.11 -0.08 -6.70
CA PRO A 266 12.26 -0.96 -6.49
C PRO A 266 12.29 -2.12 -7.51
N VAL A 267 12.31 -1.79 -8.81
CA VAL A 267 12.39 -2.71 -9.96
C VAL A 267 13.47 -2.28 -10.93
N GLU A 268 13.89 -3.20 -11.80
CA GLU A 268 14.91 -2.91 -12.81
C GLU A 268 14.38 -1.97 -13.91
N PRO A 269 15.22 -1.09 -14.49
CA PRO A 269 14.80 -0.14 -15.54
C PRO A 269 14.14 -0.79 -16.75
N GLU A 270 14.63 -1.96 -17.19
CA GLU A 270 14.05 -2.72 -18.32
C GLU A 270 12.60 -3.16 -18.05
N THR A 271 12.26 -3.34 -16.77
CA THR A 271 10.87 -3.63 -16.37
C THR A 271 9.96 -2.48 -16.72
N ILE A 272 10.40 -1.24 -16.45
CA ILE A 272 9.60 -0.03 -16.67
C ILE A 272 9.32 0.16 -18.18
N ASP A 273 10.33 -0.08 -19.01
CA ASP A 273 10.21 0.05 -20.46
C ASP A 273 9.28 -1.01 -21.09
N SER A 274 9.15 -2.16 -20.40
CA SER A 274 8.28 -3.27 -20.82
C SER A 274 6.88 -3.24 -20.19
N LEU A 275 6.67 -2.38 -19.20
CA LEU A 275 5.45 -2.33 -18.40
C LEU A 275 4.28 -1.75 -19.20
N LYS A 276 3.15 -2.42 -19.15
CA LYS A 276 1.90 -1.93 -19.72
C LYS A 276 1.08 -1.23 -18.67
N ILE A 277 0.96 0.09 -18.76
CA ILE A 277 0.10 0.87 -17.88
C ILE A 277 -1.36 0.54 -18.21
N PRO A 278 -2.16 0.06 -17.25
CA PRO A 278 -3.57 -0.22 -17.49
C PRO A 278 -4.38 1.07 -17.62
N ALA A 279 -5.57 0.96 -18.20
CA ALA A 279 -6.58 2.00 -18.03
C ALA A 279 -7.14 1.91 -16.60
N TYR A 280 -7.20 3.04 -15.91
CA TYR A 280 -7.72 3.11 -14.55
C TYR A 280 -9.19 3.55 -14.56
N PRO A 281 -10.05 2.95 -13.73
CA PRO A 281 -11.37 3.49 -13.47
C PRO A 281 -11.29 4.74 -12.60
N GLN A 282 -12.26 5.62 -12.72
CA GLN A 282 -12.50 6.66 -11.72
C GLN A 282 -12.77 6.02 -10.35
N ALA A 283 -12.64 6.81 -9.29
CA ALA A 283 -12.92 6.33 -7.94
C ALA A 283 -14.32 5.71 -7.85
N GLN A 284 -14.38 4.46 -7.46
CA GLN A 284 -15.63 3.69 -7.38
C GLN A 284 -15.67 2.85 -6.11
N LYS A 285 -16.88 2.61 -5.60
CA LYS A 285 -17.10 1.77 -4.43
C LYS A 285 -16.83 0.29 -4.73
N ALA A 286 -16.44 -0.46 -3.69
CA ALA A 286 -16.26 -1.90 -3.81
C ALA A 286 -17.59 -2.61 -4.11
N GLU A 287 -17.52 -3.60 -5.00
CA GLU A 287 -18.68 -4.41 -5.38
C GLU A 287 -19.09 -5.35 -4.24
N LYS A 288 -20.40 -5.48 -4.00
CA LYS A 288 -20.95 -6.36 -2.96
C LYS A 288 -20.48 -7.81 -3.08
N GLY A 289 -20.34 -8.32 -4.31
CA GLY A 289 -19.86 -9.68 -4.57
C GLY A 289 -18.43 -9.92 -4.10
N ASN A 290 -17.56 -8.90 -4.23
CA ASN A 290 -16.18 -8.95 -3.75
C ASN A 290 -16.12 -8.93 -2.22
N VAL A 291 -16.95 -8.13 -1.57
CA VAL A 291 -17.09 -8.11 -0.10
C VAL A 291 -17.54 -9.47 0.41
N ALA A 292 -18.60 -10.04 -0.20
CA ALA A 292 -19.09 -11.36 0.16
C ALA A 292 -18.01 -12.45 -0.02
N THR A 293 -17.16 -12.34 -1.02
CA THR A 293 -16.04 -13.26 -1.23
C THR A 293 -15.00 -13.17 -0.12
N ALA A 294 -14.64 -11.94 0.30
CA ALA A 294 -13.73 -11.72 1.42
C ALA A 294 -14.29 -12.27 2.73
N LEU A 295 -15.57 -12.01 3.02
CA LEU A 295 -16.24 -12.50 4.24
C LEU A 295 -16.33 -14.04 4.27
N ARG A 296 -16.70 -14.68 3.16
CA ARG A 296 -16.72 -16.15 3.07
C ARG A 296 -15.35 -16.76 3.37
N PHE A 297 -14.27 -16.19 2.83
CA PHE A 297 -12.92 -16.64 3.11
C PHE A 297 -12.59 -16.52 4.61
N LEU A 298 -12.86 -15.36 5.21
CA LEU A 298 -12.58 -15.11 6.63
C LEU A 298 -13.41 -16.03 7.54
N THR A 299 -14.68 -16.27 7.23
CA THR A 299 -15.54 -17.21 7.95
C THR A 299 -15.04 -18.64 7.82
N TYR A 300 -14.72 -19.08 6.61
CA TYR A 300 -14.17 -20.42 6.34
C TYR A 300 -12.87 -20.68 7.12
N ARG A 301 -12.04 -19.67 7.24
CA ARG A 301 -10.77 -19.72 7.99
C ARG A 301 -10.93 -19.47 9.50
N HIS A 302 -12.17 -19.30 10.00
CA HIS A 302 -12.46 -18.96 11.41
C HIS A 302 -11.72 -17.71 11.92
N LEU A 303 -11.51 -16.72 11.05
CA LEU A 303 -10.79 -15.48 11.36
C LEU A 303 -11.72 -14.37 11.87
N ILE A 304 -13.00 -14.47 11.59
CA ILE A 304 -14.08 -13.58 12.08
C ILE A 304 -15.14 -14.41 12.78
N THR A 305 -15.87 -13.77 13.69
CA THR A 305 -17.00 -14.40 14.36
C THR A 305 -18.26 -14.35 13.48
N PRO A 306 -19.25 -15.27 13.67
CA PRO A 306 -20.48 -15.27 12.88
C PRO A 306 -21.30 -13.98 12.98
N GLU A 307 -21.15 -13.22 14.07
CA GLU A 307 -21.83 -11.96 14.31
C GLU A 307 -21.31 -10.80 13.45
N TYR A 308 -20.09 -10.94 12.91
CA TYR A 308 -19.52 -9.93 12.03
C TYR A 308 -20.05 -10.11 10.60
N THR A 309 -21.01 -9.28 10.20
CA THR A 309 -21.68 -9.33 8.88
C THR A 309 -20.96 -8.50 7.81
N GLY A 310 -20.08 -7.58 8.20
CA GLY A 310 -19.41 -6.65 7.29
C GLY A 310 -20.31 -5.56 6.70
N ASP A 311 -21.54 -5.38 7.20
CA ASP A 311 -22.50 -4.41 6.68
C ASP A 311 -21.99 -2.97 6.73
N THR A 312 -21.14 -2.66 7.72
CA THR A 312 -20.52 -1.34 7.90
C THR A 312 -19.17 -1.22 7.22
N LEU A 313 -18.66 -2.27 6.56
CA LEU A 313 -17.32 -2.26 5.97
C LEU A 313 -17.20 -1.23 4.85
N ILE A 314 -18.23 -1.15 4.00
CA ILE A 314 -18.23 -0.22 2.86
C ILE A 314 -18.94 1.06 3.25
N HIS A 315 -18.21 2.16 3.26
CA HIS A 315 -18.75 3.49 3.48
C HIS A 315 -18.07 4.49 2.54
N THR A 316 -18.84 5.08 1.64
CA THR A 316 -18.33 5.86 0.51
C THR A 316 -18.89 7.29 0.46
N PRO A 317 -18.81 8.07 1.57
CA PRO A 317 -19.38 9.42 1.61
C PRO A 317 -18.61 10.43 0.73
N PHE A 318 -17.49 10.01 0.18
CA PHE A 318 -16.58 10.84 -0.61
C PHE A 318 -16.67 10.56 -2.12
N ILE A 319 -17.30 9.45 -2.51
CA ILE A 319 -17.54 9.08 -3.91
C ILE A 319 -18.90 9.59 -4.31
N PRO A 320 -19.00 10.33 -5.44
CA PRO A 320 -20.27 10.86 -5.95
C PRO A 320 -21.30 9.78 -6.24
#